data_f0f4bad31c72b0dad4aba2faae1442aa
#
_entry.id   f0f4bad31c72b0dad4aba2faae1442aa
#
_cell.length_a   1.000
_cell.length_b   1.000
_cell.length_c   1.000
_cell.angle_alpha   90.00
_cell.angle_beta   90.00
_cell.angle_gamma   90.00
#
_symmetry.space_group_name_H-M   'P 1'
#
loop_
_entity.id
_entity.type
_entity.pdbx_description
1 polymer ?
#
loop_
_entity_poly.entity_id
_entity_poly.type
_entity_poly.pdbx_seq_one_letter_code
_entity_poly.pdbx_strand_id
1 'polypeptide(L)'
;MQFFSQRFKKYFENASWLIFEKGFTLVVGMVVGIYVARYLKPESFGLLNYAISFVSIFSAFSTLGMDQIVVRELAKQTEGHNDLLGTGFILKLAGSSVLILLMVVILFFMHHDPFTNTLIMIIAVGEIFKGFEVISYFFQAQVLSKYVVQVQLLINLFISFVKIGMVFMHAPLVWFALILVVGSICNAAGFIFAYHKREGTPWHWNFRKLLAYQLLRESWPLALYGIALHIQARIDQVMLGKMLNNYQVGQYSVALKFIEIFGFMPLVLMNTFSPAITKAKGVSEDLYHGRLVNLYRLMFLAFLMIAIPIYFFAERVITTLYGWEYRSAGYLLSLFALRLFFSNMGVGKSAFIINESLFKYSLLTVVIGAISNITLNYFLIPQFATVGSVMASMISFTISIFLVDLFFQKTRENQQLMFRGIFTFWKLKEIL
;
A
#
# COMPACT_ATOMS: atom_id res chain seq x y z
N MET A 1 -38.42 -5.92 5.52
CA MET A 1 -37.33 -6.92 5.51
C MET A 1 -36.66 -7.12 4.16
N GLN A 2 -37.37 -7.21 3.04
CA GLN A 2 -36.77 -7.40 1.69
C GLN A 2 -35.85 -6.26 1.23
N PHE A 3 -36.12 -4.99 1.55
CA PHE A 3 -35.30 -3.84 1.19
C PHE A 3 -33.93 -3.83 1.91
N PHE A 4 -33.87 -4.29 3.14
CA PHE A 4 -32.61 -4.46 3.90
C PHE A 4 -31.74 -5.57 3.30
N SER A 5 -32.35 -6.63 2.81
CA SER A 5 -31.68 -7.75 2.13
C SER A 5 -31.02 -7.33 0.81
N GLN A 6 -31.72 -6.55 -0.02
CA GLN A 6 -31.18 -6.11 -1.33
C GLN A 6 -30.02 -5.12 -1.21
N ARG A 7 -30.09 -4.14 -0.30
CA ARG A 7 -28.99 -3.22 -0.01
C ARG A 7 -27.76 -3.96 0.53
N PHE A 8 -27.97 -4.85 1.51
CA PHE A 8 -26.89 -5.66 2.06
C PHE A 8 -26.21 -6.52 1.00
N LYS A 9 -27.00 -7.16 0.11
CA LYS A 9 -26.48 -7.94 -1.01
C LYS A 9 -25.61 -7.10 -1.94
N LYS A 10 -26.04 -5.88 -2.29
CA LYS A 10 -25.27 -4.95 -3.15
C LYS A 10 -23.93 -4.56 -2.52
N TYR A 11 -23.90 -4.23 -1.23
CA TYR A 11 -22.65 -3.89 -0.53
C TYR A 11 -21.72 -5.11 -0.40
N PHE A 12 -22.29 -6.28 -0.09
CA PHE A 12 -21.52 -7.52 0.02
C PHE A 12 -20.91 -7.94 -1.32
N GLU A 13 -21.68 -7.89 -2.41
CA GLU A 13 -21.17 -8.14 -3.77
C GLU A 13 -20.04 -7.17 -4.14
N ASN A 14 -20.20 -5.89 -3.85
CA ASN A 14 -19.20 -4.87 -4.13
C ASN A 14 -17.90 -5.11 -3.35
N ALA A 15 -17.99 -5.41 -2.06
CA ALA A 15 -16.84 -5.75 -1.23
C ALA A 15 -16.14 -7.05 -1.70
N SER A 16 -16.93 -8.06 -2.08
CA SER A 16 -16.39 -9.33 -2.60
C SER A 16 -15.59 -9.13 -3.88
N TRP A 17 -16.07 -8.29 -4.80
CA TRP A 17 -15.32 -7.95 -6.02
C TRP A 17 -13.98 -7.29 -5.71
N LEU A 18 -13.93 -6.33 -4.78
CA LEU A 18 -12.69 -5.66 -4.39
C LEU A 18 -11.69 -6.60 -3.71
N ILE A 19 -12.19 -7.49 -2.84
CA ILE A 19 -11.35 -8.49 -2.17
C ILE A 19 -10.78 -9.50 -3.19
N PHE A 20 -11.64 -9.97 -4.10
CA PHE A 20 -11.23 -10.90 -5.16
C PHE A 20 -10.16 -10.28 -6.07
N GLU A 21 -10.38 -9.04 -6.53
CA GLU A 21 -9.41 -8.30 -7.36
C GLU A 21 -8.06 -8.19 -6.66
N LYS A 22 -8.06 -7.78 -5.39
CA LYS A 22 -6.84 -7.60 -4.62
C LYS A 22 -6.08 -8.92 -4.48
N GLY A 23 -6.77 -10.00 -4.10
CA GLY A 23 -6.17 -11.34 -3.98
C GLY A 23 -5.63 -11.85 -5.32
N PHE A 24 -6.42 -11.73 -6.38
CA PHE A 24 -6.03 -12.13 -7.72
C PHE A 24 -4.79 -11.37 -8.23
N THR A 25 -4.79 -10.05 -8.09
CA THR A 25 -3.67 -9.19 -8.49
C THR A 25 -2.40 -9.52 -7.72
N LEU A 26 -2.50 -9.83 -6.42
CA LEU A 26 -1.35 -10.25 -5.61
C LEU A 26 -0.78 -11.59 -6.09
N VAL A 27 -1.62 -12.59 -6.36
CA VAL A 27 -1.18 -13.90 -6.82
C VAL A 27 -0.56 -13.83 -8.22
N VAL A 28 -1.24 -13.19 -9.17
CA VAL A 28 -0.73 -13.02 -10.54
C VAL A 28 0.54 -12.18 -10.53
N GLY A 29 0.57 -11.10 -9.78
CA GLY A 29 1.74 -10.23 -9.62
C GLY A 29 2.94 -10.98 -9.03
N MET A 30 2.71 -11.89 -8.07
CA MET A 30 3.77 -12.75 -7.52
C MET A 30 4.32 -13.69 -8.57
N VAL A 31 3.45 -14.44 -9.27
CA VAL A 31 3.89 -15.42 -10.30
C VAL A 31 4.70 -14.72 -11.39
N VAL A 32 4.17 -13.64 -11.96
CA VAL A 32 4.87 -12.86 -12.98
C VAL A 32 6.16 -12.24 -12.42
N GLY A 33 6.12 -11.75 -11.18
CA GLY A 33 7.28 -11.19 -10.47
C GLY A 33 8.42 -12.19 -10.31
N ILE A 34 8.12 -13.47 -10.07
CA ILE A 34 9.12 -14.56 -10.02
C ILE A 34 9.83 -14.72 -11.37
N TYR A 35 9.07 -14.80 -12.48
CA TYR A 35 9.65 -14.93 -13.82
C TYR A 35 10.52 -13.72 -14.18
N VAL A 36 10.04 -12.51 -13.91
CA VAL A 36 10.78 -11.26 -14.17
C VAL A 36 12.04 -11.20 -13.32
N ALA A 37 11.97 -11.52 -12.02
CA ALA A 37 13.13 -11.51 -11.14
C ALA A 37 14.20 -12.53 -11.57
N ARG A 38 13.80 -13.76 -11.94
CA ARG A 38 14.71 -14.78 -12.47
C ARG A 38 15.42 -14.32 -13.73
N TYR A 39 14.69 -13.68 -14.63
CA TYR A 39 15.22 -13.19 -15.90
C TYR A 39 16.20 -12.01 -15.68
N LEU A 40 15.80 -11.00 -14.93
CA LEU A 40 16.58 -9.79 -14.72
C LEU A 40 17.78 -9.97 -13.80
N LYS A 41 17.83 -11.07 -13.04
CA LYS A 41 18.83 -11.28 -12.02
C LYS A 41 18.79 -10.24 -10.88
N PRO A 42 19.44 -10.44 -9.73
CA PRO A 42 19.35 -9.53 -8.59
C PRO A 42 19.75 -8.09 -8.90
N GLU A 43 20.78 -7.86 -9.71
CA GLU A 43 21.30 -6.53 -10.02
C GLU A 43 20.28 -5.67 -10.79
N SER A 44 19.82 -6.15 -11.96
CA SER A 44 18.86 -5.40 -12.77
C SER A 44 17.47 -5.34 -12.14
N PHE A 45 17.04 -6.41 -11.45
CA PHE A 45 15.80 -6.41 -10.72
C PHE A 45 15.85 -5.43 -9.54
N GLY A 46 17.00 -5.32 -8.88
CA GLY A 46 17.24 -4.35 -7.82
C GLY A 46 17.17 -2.92 -8.32
N LEU A 47 17.83 -2.62 -9.45
CA LEU A 47 17.79 -1.29 -10.07
C LEU A 47 16.35 -0.88 -10.44
N LEU A 48 15.56 -1.80 -11.01
CA LEU A 48 14.15 -1.54 -11.31
C LEU A 48 13.35 -1.23 -10.04
N ASN A 49 13.54 -2.03 -8.97
CA ASN A 49 12.83 -1.81 -7.71
C ASN A 49 13.33 -0.57 -6.96
N TYR A 50 14.61 -0.21 -7.09
CA TYR A 50 15.13 1.07 -6.62
C TYR A 50 14.38 2.24 -7.27
N ALA A 51 14.28 2.26 -8.60
CA ALA A 51 13.60 3.31 -9.34
C ALA A 51 12.09 3.38 -8.98
N ILE A 52 11.41 2.22 -8.88
CA ILE A 52 10.01 2.14 -8.45
C ILE A 52 9.85 2.72 -7.03
N SER A 53 10.71 2.32 -6.08
CA SER A 53 10.63 2.76 -4.69
C SER A 53 10.94 4.25 -4.54
N PHE A 54 11.90 4.75 -5.32
CA PHE A 54 12.25 6.16 -5.36
C PHE A 54 11.04 7.03 -5.77
N VAL A 55 10.39 6.71 -6.89
CA VAL A 55 9.18 7.42 -7.35
C VAL A 55 8.02 7.24 -6.36
N SER A 56 7.85 6.04 -5.81
CA SER A 56 6.76 5.71 -4.89
C SER A 56 6.76 6.57 -3.61
N ILE A 57 7.92 6.98 -3.10
CA ILE A 57 8.02 7.89 -1.95
C ILE A 57 7.28 9.21 -2.22
N PHE A 58 7.34 9.68 -3.44
CA PHE A 58 6.74 10.95 -3.86
C PHE A 58 5.33 10.79 -4.46
N SER A 59 4.82 9.57 -4.63
CA SER A 59 3.51 9.32 -5.25
C SER A 59 2.33 9.93 -4.48
N ALA A 60 2.50 10.24 -3.19
CA ALA A 60 1.51 10.97 -2.42
C ALA A 60 1.24 12.39 -2.95
N PHE A 61 2.18 12.99 -3.70
CA PHE A 61 1.96 14.27 -4.39
C PHE A 61 0.98 14.11 -5.56
N SER A 62 0.98 12.96 -6.27
CA SER A 62 0.03 12.72 -7.36
C SER A 62 -1.39 12.46 -6.86
N THR A 63 -1.54 11.92 -5.65
CA THR A 63 -2.87 11.66 -5.05
C THR A 63 -3.38 12.82 -4.21
N LEU A 64 -2.49 13.66 -3.67
CA LEU A 64 -2.77 14.79 -2.76
C LEU A 64 -3.61 14.37 -1.53
N GLY A 65 -3.67 13.09 -1.21
CA GLY A 65 -4.49 12.55 -0.11
C GLY A 65 -6.00 12.71 -0.32
N MET A 66 -6.45 13.02 -1.55
CA MET A 66 -7.85 13.35 -1.85
C MET A 66 -8.75 12.13 -2.04
N ASP A 67 -8.20 10.93 -2.18
CA ASP A 67 -8.91 9.73 -2.63
C ASP A 67 -10.21 9.49 -1.84
N GLN A 68 -10.11 9.38 -0.51
CA GLN A 68 -11.26 9.14 0.36
C GLN A 68 -12.20 10.34 0.46
N ILE A 69 -11.67 11.56 0.34
CA ILE A 69 -12.45 12.79 0.39
C ILE A 69 -13.34 12.88 -0.86
N VAL A 70 -12.77 12.64 -2.03
CA VAL A 70 -13.52 12.66 -3.31
C VAL A 70 -14.60 11.57 -3.31
N VAL A 71 -14.29 10.35 -2.85
CA VAL A 71 -15.30 9.27 -2.70
C VAL A 71 -16.43 9.71 -1.76
N ARG A 72 -16.09 10.30 -0.61
CA ARG A 72 -17.08 10.78 0.37
C ARG A 72 -17.97 11.88 -0.22
N GLU A 73 -17.39 12.87 -0.88
CA GLU A 73 -18.16 13.98 -1.46
C GLU A 73 -19.04 13.52 -2.63
N LEU A 74 -18.54 12.62 -3.49
CA LEU A 74 -19.33 11.99 -4.54
C LEU A 74 -20.50 11.16 -3.99
N ALA A 75 -20.32 10.50 -2.86
CA ALA A 75 -21.38 9.71 -2.22
C ALA A 75 -22.48 10.59 -1.59
N LYS A 76 -22.20 11.86 -1.26
CA LYS A 76 -23.18 12.81 -0.73
C LYS A 76 -24.02 13.47 -1.84
N GLN A 77 -23.45 13.62 -3.03
CA GLN A 77 -24.09 14.30 -4.15
C GLN A 77 -24.88 13.30 -5.00
N THR A 78 -26.15 13.59 -5.26
CA THR A 78 -26.99 12.82 -6.17
C THR A 78 -26.90 13.35 -7.61
N GLU A 79 -26.53 14.62 -7.80
CA GLU A 79 -26.39 15.30 -9.08
C GLU A 79 -25.14 16.20 -9.08
N GLY A 80 -24.61 16.53 -10.26
CA GLY A 80 -23.52 17.51 -10.40
C GLY A 80 -22.09 16.94 -10.17
N HIS A 81 -21.88 15.66 -10.40
CA HIS A 81 -20.56 14.99 -10.23
C HIS A 81 -19.45 15.58 -11.11
N ASN A 82 -19.81 16.23 -12.23
CA ASN A 82 -18.84 16.73 -13.21
C ASN A 82 -17.87 17.77 -12.64
N ASP A 83 -18.36 18.64 -11.74
CA ASP A 83 -17.50 19.64 -11.10
C ASP A 83 -16.50 19.02 -10.15
N LEU A 84 -16.93 18.00 -9.39
CA LEU A 84 -16.07 17.31 -8.43
C LEU A 84 -15.05 16.44 -9.14
N LEU A 85 -15.47 15.70 -10.18
CA LEU A 85 -14.58 14.87 -11.00
C LEU A 85 -13.57 15.74 -11.76
N GLY A 86 -14.01 16.82 -12.40
CA GLY A 86 -13.13 17.72 -13.13
C GLY A 86 -12.13 18.43 -12.21
N THR A 87 -12.59 18.92 -11.06
CA THR A 87 -11.72 19.57 -10.09
C THR A 87 -10.71 18.57 -9.52
N GLY A 88 -11.13 17.37 -9.11
CA GLY A 88 -10.26 16.31 -8.63
C GLY A 88 -9.23 15.86 -9.66
N PHE A 89 -9.65 15.70 -10.92
CA PHE A 89 -8.77 15.36 -12.04
C PHE A 89 -7.66 16.42 -12.25
N ILE A 90 -8.02 17.70 -12.35
CA ILE A 90 -7.07 18.80 -12.55
C ILE A 90 -6.09 18.89 -11.36
N LEU A 91 -6.58 18.75 -10.13
CA LEU A 91 -5.70 18.75 -8.94
C LEU A 91 -4.72 17.57 -8.95
N LYS A 92 -5.15 16.37 -9.32
CA LYS A 92 -4.25 15.20 -9.44
C LYS A 92 -3.24 15.38 -10.57
N LEU A 93 -3.62 15.96 -11.69
CA LEU A 93 -2.67 16.32 -12.76
C LEU A 93 -1.64 17.35 -12.27
N ALA A 94 -2.06 18.39 -11.58
CA ALA A 94 -1.16 19.37 -10.99
C ALA A 94 -0.22 18.72 -9.97
N GLY A 95 -0.72 17.86 -9.11
CA GLY A 95 0.09 17.10 -8.14
C GLY A 95 1.12 16.18 -8.84
N SER A 96 0.73 15.48 -9.91
CA SER A 96 1.64 14.66 -10.70
C SER A 96 2.70 15.51 -11.42
N SER A 97 2.33 16.70 -11.90
CA SER A 97 3.29 17.64 -12.50
C SER A 97 4.30 18.14 -11.47
N VAL A 98 3.85 18.44 -10.25
CA VAL A 98 4.74 18.79 -9.12
C VAL A 98 5.69 17.63 -8.80
N LEU A 99 5.18 16.38 -8.77
CA LEU A 99 6.02 15.20 -8.57
C LEU A 99 7.12 15.12 -9.62
N ILE A 100 6.78 15.26 -10.91
CA ILE A 100 7.77 15.20 -12.00
C ILE A 100 8.81 16.32 -11.87
N LEU A 101 8.36 17.55 -11.57
CA LEU A 101 9.28 18.67 -11.35
C LEU A 101 10.23 18.39 -10.18
N LEU A 102 9.70 17.86 -9.07
CA LEU A 102 10.52 17.43 -7.93
C LEU A 102 11.52 16.36 -8.34
N MET A 103 11.10 15.36 -9.15
CA MET A 103 12.04 14.34 -9.67
C MET A 103 13.16 14.96 -10.47
N VAL A 104 12.87 15.87 -11.41
CA VAL A 104 13.89 16.56 -12.21
C VAL A 104 14.86 17.30 -11.30
N VAL A 105 14.35 18.07 -10.32
CA VAL A 105 15.20 18.83 -9.38
C VAL A 105 16.06 17.89 -8.53
N ILE A 106 15.45 16.85 -7.94
CA ILE A 106 16.21 15.92 -7.09
C ILE A 106 17.28 15.18 -7.87
N LEU A 107 16.96 14.67 -9.07
CA LEU A 107 17.90 13.95 -9.91
C LEU A 107 19.04 14.84 -10.41
N PHE A 108 18.81 16.14 -10.58
CA PHE A 108 19.87 17.11 -10.91
C PHE A 108 20.92 17.21 -9.80
N PHE A 109 20.51 17.13 -8.52
CA PHE A 109 21.43 17.16 -7.38
C PHE A 109 21.96 15.78 -6.99
N MET A 110 21.30 14.71 -7.40
CA MET A 110 21.75 13.34 -7.11
C MET A 110 22.66 12.85 -8.23
N HIS A 111 23.89 12.47 -7.88
CA HIS A 111 24.86 11.92 -8.83
C HIS A 111 24.58 10.43 -9.09
N HIS A 112 23.47 10.14 -9.77
CA HIS A 112 23.20 8.81 -10.30
C HIS A 112 23.80 8.68 -11.72
N ASP A 113 23.98 7.42 -12.17
CA ASP A 113 24.26 7.16 -13.58
C ASP A 113 23.07 7.57 -14.46
N PRO A 114 23.30 7.99 -15.71
CA PRO A 114 22.23 8.44 -16.61
C PRO A 114 21.13 7.39 -16.84
N PHE A 115 21.48 6.11 -16.80
CA PHE A 115 20.54 5.01 -17.00
C PHE A 115 19.53 4.92 -15.84
N THR A 116 20.01 5.03 -14.60
CA THR A 116 19.14 5.07 -13.40
C THR A 116 18.20 6.26 -13.45
N ASN A 117 18.71 7.45 -13.81
CA ASN A 117 17.87 8.65 -13.96
C ASN A 117 16.77 8.43 -15.02
N THR A 118 17.11 7.81 -16.14
CA THR A 118 16.15 7.50 -17.21
C THR A 118 15.04 6.57 -16.70
N LEU A 119 15.38 5.51 -15.96
CA LEU A 119 14.37 4.60 -15.39
C LEU A 119 13.43 5.31 -14.41
N ILE A 120 13.98 6.15 -13.52
CA ILE A 120 13.19 6.94 -12.55
C ILE A 120 12.22 7.87 -13.29
N MET A 121 12.71 8.59 -14.32
CA MET A 121 11.87 9.52 -15.08
C MET A 121 10.78 8.81 -15.88
N ILE A 122 11.09 7.67 -16.51
CA ILE A 122 10.08 6.85 -17.18
C ILE A 122 8.96 6.50 -16.21
N ILE A 123 9.28 5.98 -15.02
CA ILE A 123 8.28 5.57 -14.03
C ILE A 123 7.50 6.78 -13.51
N ALA A 124 8.17 7.92 -13.27
CA ALA A 124 7.53 9.15 -12.79
C ALA A 124 6.48 9.69 -13.77
N VAL A 125 6.74 9.61 -15.10
CA VAL A 125 5.76 10.01 -16.12
C VAL A 125 4.46 9.17 -16.02
N GLY A 126 4.55 7.93 -15.62
CA GLY A 126 3.38 7.07 -15.39
C GLY A 126 2.40 7.61 -14.34
N GLU A 127 2.88 8.43 -13.39
CA GLU A 127 2.05 9.01 -12.32
C GLU A 127 1.00 10.01 -12.85
N ILE A 128 1.23 10.64 -14.02
CA ILE A 128 0.27 11.56 -14.66
C ILE A 128 -1.07 10.85 -14.92
N PHE A 129 -1.02 9.62 -15.39
CA PHE A 129 -2.20 8.84 -15.74
C PHE A 129 -3.06 8.44 -14.54
N LYS A 130 -2.52 8.54 -13.32
CA LYS A 130 -3.28 8.36 -12.08
C LYS A 130 -4.34 9.46 -11.86
N GLY A 131 -4.27 10.58 -12.59
CA GLY A 131 -5.33 11.57 -12.60
C GLY A 131 -6.71 10.96 -12.91
N PHE A 132 -6.77 10.01 -13.83
CA PHE A 132 -8.01 9.34 -14.24
C PHE A 132 -8.59 8.38 -13.18
N GLU A 133 -7.89 8.12 -12.07
CA GLU A 133 -8.42 7.33 -10.95
C GLU A 133 -9.64 7.98 -10.30
N VAL A 134 -9.90 9.28 -10.53
CA VAL A 134 -11.14 9.93 -10.08
C VAL A 134 -12.38 9.22 -10.59
N ILE A 135 -12.29 8.54 -11.74
CA ILE A 135 -13.38 7.71 -12.28
C ILE A 135 -13.60 6.48 -11.38
N SER A 136 -12.54 5.88 -10.85
CA SER A 136 -12.68 4.76 -9.92
C SER A 136 -13.37 5.18 -8.63
N TYR A 137 -13.12 6.40 -8.15
CA TYR A 137 -13.78 6.98 -6.96
C TYR A 137 -15.27 7.22 -7.21
N PHE A 138 -15.62 7.64 -8.42
CA PHE A 138 -17.03 7.76 -8.82
C PHE A 138 -17.76 6.41 -8.72
N PHE A 139 -17.22 5.36 -9.33
CA PHE A 139 -17.81 4.04 -9.25
C PHE A 139 -17.85 3.48 -7.82
N GLN A 140 -16.83 3.78 -7.01
CA GLN A 140 -16.81 3.42 -5.60
C GLN A 140 -17.93 4.10 -4.82
N ALA A 141 -18.10 5.41 -5.00
CA ALA A 141 -19.16 6.18 -4.34
C ALA A 141 -20.58 5.68 -4.71
N GLN A 142 -20.78 5.21 -5.95
CA GLN A 142 -22.02 4.63 -6.43
C GLN A 142 -22.24 3.14 -6.03
N VAL A 143 -21.28 2.54 -5.30
CA VAL A 143 -21.27 1.09 -4.97
C VAL A 143 -21.32 0.24 -6.25
N LEU A 144 -20.53 0.62 -7.24
CA LEU A 144 -20.41 0.01 -8.56
C LEU A 144 -18.97 -0.41 -8.87
N SER A 145 -18.18 -0.76 -7.84
CA SER A 145 -16.74 -1.11 -7.98
C SER A 145 -16.51 -2.29 -8.94
N LYS A 146 -17.52 -3.09 -9.25
CA LYS A 146 -17.45 -4.16 -10.25
C LYS A 146 -16.83 -3.69 -11.58
N TYR A 147 -17.18 -2.50 -12.06
CA TYR A 147 -16.66 -1.98 -13.33
C TYR A 147 -15.18 -1.62 -13.24
N VAL A 148 -14.77 -1.02 -12.13
CA VAL A 148 -13.36 -0.72 -11.84
C VAL A 148 -12.55 -2.02 -11.76
N VAL A 149 -13.07 -3.00 -11.03
CA VAL A 149 -12.44 -4.31 -10.86
C VAL A 149 -12.27 -5.04 -12.19
N GLN A 150 -13.30 -5.05 -13.04
CA GLN A 150 -13.21 -5.68 -14.37
C GLN A 150 -12.12 -5.04 -15.23
N VAL A 151 -12.04 -3.69 -15.25
CA VAL A 151 -10.97 -2.97 -15.97
C VAL A 151 -9.60 -3.37 -15.42
N GLN A 152 -9.42 -3.30 -14.10
CA GLN A 152 -8.14 -3.60 -13.46
C GLN A 152 -7.70 -5.05 -13.67
N LEU A 153 -8.60 -6.02 -13.55
CA LEU A 153 -8.30 -7.44 -13.81
C LEU A 153 -7.86 -7.69 -15.25
N LEU A 154 -8.58 -7.16 -16.23
CA LEU A 154 -8.24 -7.31 -17.64
C LEU A 154 -6.87 -6.71 -17.96
N ILE A 155 -6.61 -5.50 -17.45
CA ILE A 155 -5.34 -4.82 -17.70
C ILE A 155 -4.19 -5.50 -16.96
N ASN A 156 -4.39 -5.92 -15.70
CA ASN A 156 -3.37 -6.66 -14.95
C ASN A 156 -3.01 -7.98 -15.67
N LEU A 157 -3.99 -8.71 -16.21
CA LEU A 157 -3.73 -9.91 -17.00
C LEU A 157 -2.96 -9.56 -18.27
N PHE A 158 -3.41 -8.57 -19.04
CA PHE A 158 -2.74 -8.12 -20.27
C PHE A 158 -1.28 -7.73 -20.00
N ILE A 159 -1.03 -6.87 -19.02
CA ILE A 159 0.32 -6.44 -18.63
C ILE A 159 1.17 -7.63 -18.14
N SER A 160 0.56 -8.59 -17.45
CA SER A 160 1.22 -9.82 -17.01
C SER A 160 1.66 -10.69 -18.19
N PHE A 161 0.80 -10.89 -19.18
CA PHE A 161 1.15 -11.60 -20.40
C PHE A 161 2.27 -10.90 -21.18
N VAL A 162 2.21 -9.56 -21.30
CA VAL A 162 3.25 -8.79 -21.96
C VAL A 162 4.58 -8.93 -21.22
N LYS A 163 4.61 -8.86 -19.89
CA LYS A 163 5.84 -9.06 -19.09
C LYS A 163 6.43 -10.45 -19.30
N ILE A 164 5.61 -11.47 -19.34
CA ILE A 164 6.07 -12.84 -19.62
C ILE A 164 6.62 -12.93 -21.05
N GLY A 165 5.94 -12.35 -22.05
CA GLY A 165 6.44 -12.24 -23.41
C GLY A 165 7.79 -11.54 -23.51
N MET A 166 7.98 -10.43 -22.78
CA MET A 166 9.25 -9.72 -22.70
C MET A 166 10.39 -10.59 -22.13
N VAL A 167 10.09 -11.44 -21.15
CA VAL A 167 11.08 -12.38 -20.60
C VAL A 167 11.52 -13.38 -21.69
N PHE A 168 10.58 -13.95 -22.46
CA PHE A 168 10.92 -14.87 -23.55
C PHE A 168 11.64 -14.20 -24.73
N MET A 169 11.36 -12.93 -24.98
CA MET A 169 12.02 -12.15 -26.02
C MET A 169 13.36 -11.53 -25.58
N HIS A 170 13.82 -11.84 -24.38
CA HIS A 170 15.04 -11.28 -23.80
C HIS A 170 15.09 -9.74 -23.82
N ALA A 171 13.96 -9.09 -23.52
CA ALA A 171 13.83 -7.63 -23.56
C ALA A 171 14.74 -6.93 -22.53
N PRO A 172 15.40 -5.80 -22.90
CA PRO A 172 16.23 -5.04 -21.97
C PRO A 172 15.41 -4.42 -20.83
N LEU A 173 16.09 -4.06 -19.72
CA LEU A 173 15.49 -3.55 -18.50
C LEU A 173 14.52 -2.36 -18.70
N VAL A 174 14.85 -1.46 -19.64
CA VAL A 174 14.04 -0.27 -19.95
C VAL A 174 12.58 -0.64 -20.30
N TRP A 175 12.37 -1.74 -21.00
CA TRP A 175 11.04 -2.18 -21.36
C TRP A 175 10.19 -2.57 -20.14
N PHE A 176 10.83 -3.10 -19.08
CA PHE A 176 10.16 -3.38 -17.81
C PHE A 176 9.79 -2.11 -17.03
N ALA A 177 10.48 -1.00 -17.25
CA ALA A 177 10.05 0.31 -16.76
C ALA A 177 8.91 0.89 -17.63
N LEU A 178 9.04 0.82 -18.96
CA LEU A 178 8.01 1.31 -19.89
C LEU A 178 6.68 0.59 -19.73
N ILE A 179 6.67 -0.72 -19.48
CA ILE A 179 5.42 -1.46 -19.30
C ILE A 179 4.63 -1.01 -18.05
N LEU A 180 5.28 -0.43 -17.05
CA LEU A 180 4.58 0.19 -15.91
C LEU A 180 3.78 1.41 -16.37
N VAL A 181 4.38 2.24 -17.22
CA VAL A 181 3.71 3.41 -17.82
C VAL A 181 2.57 2.97 -18.74
N VAL A 182 2.81 1.97 -19.59
CA VAL A 182 1.77 1.39 -20.45
C VAL A 182 0.61 0.88 -19.59
N GLY A 183 0.88 0.23 -18.46
CA GLY A 183 -0.13 -0.20 -17.51
C GLY A 183 -0.97 0.97 -16.97
N SER A 184 -0.33 2.08 -16.61
CA SER A 184 -1.02 3.30 -16.15
C SER A 184 -1.89 3.91 -17.26
N ILE A 185 -1.39 3.96 -18.50
CA ILE A 185 -2.14 4.42 -19.68
C ILE A 185 -3.35 3.53 -19.94
N CYS A 186 -3.16 2.21 -19.95
CA CYS A 186 -4.24 1.25 -20.16
C CYS A 186 -5.32 1.37 -19.07
N ASN A 187 -4.92 1.53 -17.80
CA ASN A 187 -5.87 1.78 -16.71
C ASN A 187 -6.68 3.06 -16.92
N ALA A 188 -6.00 4.17 -17.29
CA ALA A 188 -6.67 5.42 -17.61
C ALA A 188 -7.67 5.24 -18.77
N ALA A 189 -7.25 4.61 -19.86
CA ALA A 189 -8.13 4.33 -21.01
C ALA A 189 -9.30 3.42 -20.64
N GLY A 190 -9.06 2.37 -19.86
CA GLY A 190 -10.09 1.46 -19.38
C GLY A 190 -11.12 2.15 -18.48
N PHE A 191 -10.67 3.03 -17.58
CA PHE A 191 -11.58 3.82 -16.75
C PHE A 191 -12.42 4.82 -17.58
N ILE A 192 -11.79 5.52 -18.53
CA ILE A 192 -12.51 6.40 -19.48
C ILE A 192 -13.56 5.63 -20.25
N PHE A 193 -13.20 4.45 -20.78
CA PHE A 193 -14.15 3.60 -21.52
C PHE A 193 -15.33 3.15 -20.63
N ALA A 194 -15.06 2.70 -19.42
CA ALA A 194 -16.09 2.28 -18.46
C ALA A 194 -17.03 3.45 -18.08
N TYR A 195 -16.47 4.64 -17.88
CA TYR A 195 -17.23 5.85 -17.58
C TYR A 195 -18.10 6.27 -18.76
N HIS A 196 -17.49 6.34 -19.96
CA HIS A 196 -18.21 6.73 -21.18
C HIS A 196 -19.43 5.85 -21.48
N LYS A 197 -19.29 4.55 -21.26
CA LYS A 197 -20.38 3.59 -21.51
C LYS A 197 -21.59 3.81 -20.59
N ARG A 198 -21.41 4.47 -19.44
CA ARG A 198 -22.45 4.58 -18.41
C ARG A 198 -22.97 5.98 -18.16
N GLU A 199 -22.09 6.97 -18.13
CA GLU A 199 -22.39 8.33 -17.66
C GLU A 199 -22.14 9.39 -18.75
N GLY A 200 -21.54 9.00 -19.87
CA GLY A 200 -21.16 9.92 -20.94
C GLY A 200 -19.66 10.25 -20.95
N THR A 201 -19.32 11.33 -21.61
CA THR A 201 -17.91 11.68 -21.84
C THR A 201 -17.30 12.51 -20.70
N PRO A 202 -16.01 12.30 -20.35
CA PRO A 202 -15.30 13.16 -19.40
C PRO A 202 -15.16 14.62 -19.85
N TRP A 203 -15.46 14.93 -21.11
CA TRP A 203 -15.37 16.28 -21.67
C TRP A 203 -16.33 17.30 -21.04
N HIS A 204 -17.31 16.86 -20.27
CA HIS A 204 -18.24 17.72 -19.53
C HIS A 204 -17.74 18.04 -18.10
N TRP A 205 -16.53 17.62 -17.74
CA TRP A 205 -15.95 17.91 -16.43
C TRP A 205 -15.53 19.37 -16.33
N ASN A 206 -15.90 20.02 -15.24
CA ASN A 206 -15.61 21.42 -15.00
C ASN A 206 -14.66 21.59 -13.81
N PHE A 207 -13.77 22.55 -13.92
CA PHE A 207 -12.92 22.95 -12.79
C PHE A 207 -13.57 24.09 -12.02
N ARG A 208 -13.69 23.91 -10.68
CA ARG A 208 -14.20 24.96 -9.77
C ARG A 208 -13.13 25.33 -8.75
N LYS A 209 -12.63 26.57 -8.82
CA LYS A 209 -11.57 27.08 -7.92
C LYS A 209 -11.94 26.97 -6.43
N LEU A 210 -13.20 27.29 -6.07
CA LEU A 210 -13.66 27.21 -4.69
C LEU A 210 -13.63 25.77 -4.16
N LEU A 211 -14.09 24.82 -4.98
CA LEU A 211 -14.08 23.40 -4.66
C LEU A 211 -12.65 22.86 -4.55
N ALA A 212 -11.74 23.31 -5.44
CA ALA A 212 -10.34 22.95 -5.37
C ALA A 212 -9.69 23.38 -4.03
N TYR A 213 -9.96 24.61 -3.60
CA TYR A 213 -9.49 25.10 -2.30
C TYR A 213 -10.04 24.28 -1.12
N GLN A 214 -11.34 23.93 -1.16
CA GLN A 214 -11.98 23.10 -0.13
C GLN A 214 -11.33 21.70 -0.06
N LEU A 215 -11.19 21.03 -1.22
CA LEU A 215 -10.57 19.72 -1.30
C LEU A 215 -9.14 19.73 -0.76
N LEU A 216 -8.31 20.69 -1.18
CA LEU A 216 -6.93 20.80 -0.71
C LEU A 216 -6.84 21.10 0.78
N ARG A 217 -7.72 21.97 1.29
CA ARG A 217 -7.77 22.30 2.73
C ARG A 217 -8.13 21.10 3.59
N GLU A 218 -8.98 20.21 3.09
CA GLU A 218 -9.35 19.00 3.81
C GLU A 218 -8.32 17.87 3.64
N SER A 219 -7.67 17.79 2.48
CA SER A 219 -6.81 16.66 2.13
C SER A 219 -5.35 16.81 2.59
N TRP A 220 -4.84 18.02 2.87
CA TRP A 220 -3.43 18.20 3.20
C TRP A 220 -2.92 17.34 4.40
N PRO A 221 -3.73 17.07 5.47
CA PRO A 221 -3.24 16.20 6.55
C PRO A 221 -3.14 14.74 6.08
N LEU A 222 -4.04 14.31 5.18
CA LEU A 222 -4.01 12.97 4.59
C LEU A 222 -2.86 12.83 3.58
N ALA A 223 -2.53 13.91 2.86
CA ALA A 223 -1.35 13.95 1.99
C ALA A 223 -0.05 13.77 2.79
N LEU A 224 0.10 14.48 3.91
CA LEU A 224 1.25 14.32 4.81
C LEU A 224 1.32 12.90 5.40
N TYR A 225 0.18 12.35 5.82
CA TYR A 225 0.09 10.97 6.27
C TYR A 225 0.55 9.99 5.18
N GLY A 226 0.07 10.18 3.94
CA GLY A 226 0.46 9.38 2.78
C GLY A 226 1.96 9.46 2.48
N ILE A 227 2.55 10.67 2.50
CA ILE A 227 4.01 10.86 2.32
C ILE A 227 4.78 10.07 3.37
N ALA A 228 4.45 10.24 4.65
CA ALA A 228 5.13 9.55 5.75
C ALA A 228 4.98 8.01 5.64
N LEU A 229 3.80 7.54 5.24
CA LEU A 229 3.54 6.11 5.02
C LEU A 229 4.37 5.56 3.85
N HIS A 230 4.43 6.26 2.72
CA HIS A 230 5.25 5.85 1.57
C HIS A 230 6.74 5.87 1.88
N ILE A 231 7.22 6.86 2.63
CA ILE A 231 8.59 6.90 3.14
C ILE A 231 8.84 5.63 3.97
N GLN A 232 8.04 5.39 5.00
CA GLN A 232 8.21 4.23 5.89
C GLN A 232 8.15 2.89 5.13
N ALA A 233 7.40 2.81 4.04
CA ALA A 233 7.27 1.59 3.26
C ALA A 233 8.42 1.35 2.26
N ARG A 234 9.07 2.41 1.75
CA ARG A 234 9.97 2.32 0.58
C ARG A 234 11.36 2.88 0.80
N ILE A 235 11.59 3.65 1.87
CA ILE A 235 12.89 4.31 2.10
C ILE A 235 14.03 3.29 2.26
N ASP A 236 13.75 2.12 2.81
CA ASP A 236 14.70 1.03 2.97
C ASP A 236 15.38 0.67 1.64
N GLN A 237 14.58 0.49 0.57
CA GLN A 237 15.10 0.15 -0.76
C GLN A 237 15.92 1.29 -1.37
N VAL A 238 15.52 2.53 -1.14
CA VAL A 238 16.24 3.71 -1.62
C VAL A 238 17.57 3.87 -0.90
N MET A 239 17.58 3.72 0.42
CA MET A 239 18.81 3.83 1.21
C MET A 239 19.77 2.67 0.92
N LEU A 240 19.27 1.45 0.77
CA LEU A 240 20.10 0.30 0.36
C LEU A 240 20.75 0.52 -1.01
N GLY A 241 20.01 1.03 -1.99
CA GLY A 241 20.57 1.31 -3.33
C GLY A 241 21.62 2.41 -3.32
N LYS A 242 21.44 3.46 -2.48
CA LYS A 242 22.38 4.57 -2.38
C LYS A 242 23.61 4.24 -1.54
N MET A 243 23.44 3.47 -0.45
CA MET A 243 24.51 3.19 0.52
C MET A 243 25.26 1.90 0.22
N LEU A 244 24.67 0.97 -0.51
CA LEU A 244 25.28 -0.30 -0.90
C LEU A 244 25.32 -0.44 -2.43
N ASN A 245 24.38 -1.23 -3.00
CA ASN A 245 24.29 -1.46 -4.46
C ASN A 245 22.93 -2.05 -4.86
N ASN A 246 22.70 -2.14 -6.18
CA ASN A 246 21.45 -2.66 -6.74
C ASN A 246 21.25 -4.16 -6.46
N TYR A 247 22.31 -4.95 -6.35
CA TYR A 247 22.22 -6.36 -5.99
C TYR A 247 21.51 -6.55 -4.64
N GLN A 248 21.92 -5.77 -3.63
CA GLN A 248 21.32 -5.83 -2.30
C GLN A 248 19.87 -5.36 -2.30
N VAL A 249 19.52 -4.35 -3.11
CA VAL A 249 18.12 -3.94 -3.32
C VAL A 249 17.31 -5.07 -3.94
N GLY A 250 17.89 -5.82 -4.89
CA GLY A 250 17.23 -6.97 -5.51
C GLY A 250 16.90 -8.07 -4.51
N GLN A 251 17.87 -8.45 -3.67
CA GLN A 251 17.67 -9.42 -2.59
C GLN A 251 16.57 -8.97 -1.61
N TYR A 252 16.68 -7.74 -1.14
CA TYR A 252 15.70 -7.14 -0.22
C TYR A 252 14.29 -7.08 -0.84
N SER A 253 14.20 -6.68 -2.10
CA SER A 253 12.91 -6.51 -2.80
C SER A 253 12.17 -7.82 -3.01
N VAL A 254 12.87 -8.92 -3.28
CA VAL A 254 12.27 -10.25 -3.39
C VAL A 254 11.67 -10.67 -2.04
N ALA A 255 12.44 -10.56 -0.96
CA ALA A 255 11.97 -10.89 0.38
C ALA A 255 10.79 -10.01 0.80
N LEU A 256 10.86 -8.69 0.54
CA LEU A 256 9.79 -7.73 0.86
C LEU A 256 8.51 -8.04 0.07
N LYS A 257 8.59 -8.24 -1.24
CA LYS A 257 7.42 -8.56 -2.06
C LYS A 257 6.75 -9.86 -1.65
N PHE A 258 7.54 -10.87 -1.26
CA PHE A 258 6.99 -12.12 -0.78
C PHE A 258 6.19 -11.94 0.52
N ILE A 259 6.73 -11.18 1.48
CA ILE A 259 6.06 -10.97 2.76
C ILE A 259 4.85 -10.02 2.64
N GLU A 260 4.87 -9.05 1.71
CA GLU A 260 3.76 -8.10 1.48
C GLU A 260 2.45 -8.82 1.07
N ILE A 261 2.53 -9.99 0.44
CA ILE A 261 1.35 -10.79 0.08
C ILE A 261 0.54 -11.16 1.33
N PHE A 262 1.23 -11.48 2.42
CA PHE A 262 0.58 -11.85 3.67
C PHE A 262 0.02 -10.65 4.44
N GLY A 263 0.42 -9.42 4.08
CA GLY A 263 -0.15 -8.18 4.60
C GLY A 263 -1.64 -7.97 4.26
N PHE A 264 -2.17 -8.74 3.30
CA PHE A 264 -3.60 -8.74 3.00
C PHE A 264 -4.46 -9.37 4.11
N MET A 265 -3.95 -10.40 4.79
CA MET A 265 -4.70 -11.13 5.82
C MET A 265 -5.18 -10.26 6.99
N PRO A 266 -4.34 -9.43 7.64
CA PRO A 266 -4.80 -8.55 8.71
C PRO A 266 -5.83 -7.52 8.25
N LEU A 267 -5.77 -7.06 6.99
CA LEU A 267 -6.78 -6.14 6.43
C LEU A 267 -8.16 -6.82 6.31
N VAL A 268 -8.20 -8.09 5.87
CA VAL A 268 -9.44 -8.87 5.82
C VAL A 268 -10.02 -9.04 7.22
N LEU A 269 -9.22 -9.43 8.19
CA LEU A 269 -9.66 -9.55 9.59
C LEU A 269 -10.18 -8.22 10.12
N MET A 270 -9.44 -7.13 9.92
CA MET A 270 -9.85 -5.79 10.34
C MET A 270 -11.21 -5.41 9.74
N ASN A 271 -11.40 -5.55 8.43
CA ASN A 271 -12.64 -5.20 7.75
C ASN A 271 -13.83 -6.07 8.20
N THR A 272 -13.58 -7.33 8.53
CA THR A 272 -14.61 -8.25 9.00
C THR A 272 -15.08 -7.91 10.42
N PHE A 273 -14.16 -7.59 11.32
CA PHE A 273 -14.50 -7.38 12.73
C PHE A 273 -14.77 -5.92 13.11
N SER A 274 -14.33 -4.95 12.32
CA SER A 274 -14.49 -3.51 12.59
C SER A 274 -15.96 -3.11 12.86
N PRO A 275 -16.97 -3.54 12.08
CA PRO A 275 -18.36 -3.19 12.35
C PRO A 275 -18.87 -3.71 13.70
N ALA A 276 -18.44 -4.91 14.11
CA ALA A 276 -18.79 -5.49 15.39
C ALA A 276 -18.15 -4.74 16.57
N ILE A 277 -16.89 -4.29 16.40
CA ILE A 277 -16.15 -3.50 17.39
C ILE A 277 -16.83 -2.13 17.56
N THR A 278 -17.16 -1.45 16.45
CA THR A 278 -17.84 -0.16 16.48
C THR A 278 -19.21 -0.23 17.16
N LYS A 279 -20.00 -1.30 16.88
CA LYS A 279 -21.28 -1.50 17.57
C LYS A 279 -21.08 -1.75 19.06
N ALA A 280 -20.07 -2.53 19.45
CA ALA A 280 -19.78 -2.83 20.85
C ALA A 280 -19.48 -1.56 21.65
N LYS A 281 -18.77 -0.60 21.06
CA LYS A 281 -18.50 0.70 21.69
C LYS A 281 -19.77 1.48 22.05
N GLY A 282 -20.82 1.36 21.25
CA GLY A 282 -22.13 1.97 21.54
C GLY A 282 -22.95 1.25 22.63
N VAL A 283 -22.50 0.06 23.07
CA VAL A 283 -23.21 -0.76 24.09
C VAL A 283 -22.54 -0.65 25.46
N SER A 284 -21.25 -0.97 25.55
CA SER A 284 -20.46 -0.82 26.77
C SER A 284 -18.95 -0.86 26.48
N GLU A 285 -18.15 -0.18 27.32
CA GLU A 285 -16.68 -0.18 27.22
C GLU A 285 -16.09 -1.59 27.41
N ASP A 286 -16.65 -2.40 28.33
CA ASP A 286 -16.17 -3.77 28.57
C ASP A 286 -16.35 -4.65 27.32
N LEU A 287 -17.50 -4.54 26.64
CA LEU A 287 -17.76 -5.27 25.41
C LEU A 287 -16.82 -4.78 24.28
N TYR A 288 -16.60 -3.49 24.20
CA TYR A 288 -15.68 -2.88 23.23
C TYR A 288 -14.25 -3.38 23.45
N HIS A 289 -13.75 -3.31 24.69
CA HIS A 289 -12.42 -3.81 25.06
C HIS A 289 -12.28 -5.31 24.82
N GLY A 290 -13.30 -6.09 25.16
CA GLY A 290 -13.33 -7.52 24.86
C GLY A 290 -13.20 -7.84 23.38
N ARG A 291 -13.91 -7.09 22.51
CA ARG A 291 -13.83 -7.23 21.05
C ARG A 291 -12.47 -6.82 20.49
N LEU A 292 -11.85 -5.75 21.01
CA LEU A 292 -10.48 -5.35 20.64
C LEU A 292 -9.46 -6.42 21.02
N VAL A 293 -9.53 -6.96 22.24
CA VAL A 293 -8.65 -8.06 22.69
C VAL A 293 -8.79 -9.26 21.76
N ASN A 294 -10.00 -9.62 21.36
CA ASN A 294 -10.23 -10.73 20.44
C ASN A 294 -9.66 -10.45 19.04
N LEU A 295 -9.77 -9.22 18.54
CA LEU A 295 -9.11 -8.83 17.29
C LEU A 295 -7.58 -8.99 17.40
N TYR A 296 -6.95 -8.54 18.49
CA TYR A 296 -5.51 -8.70 18.71
C TYR A 296 -5.09 -10.16 18.85
N ARG A 297 -5.90 -11.01 19.47
CA ARG A 297 -5.70 -12.48 19.50
C ARG A 297 -5.66 -13.06 18.10
N LEU A 298 -6.63 -12.70 17.25
CA LEU A 298 -6.69 -13.16 15.85
C LEU A 298 -5.52 -12.64 15.02
N MET A 299 -5.13 -11.37 15.20
CA MET A 299 -3.96 -10.78 14.53
C MET A 299 -2.66 -11.49 14.91
N PHE A 300 -2.51 -11.85 16.18
CA PHE A 300 -1.35 -12.58 16.67
C PHE A 300 -1.32 -14.02 16.15
N LEU A 301 -2.45 -14.71 16.15
CA LEU A 301 -2.58 -16.06 15.58
C LEU A 301 -2.28 -16.06 14.08
N ALA A 302 -2.80 -15.08 13.33
CA ALA A 302 -2.52 -14.92 11.92
C ALA A 302 -1.02 -14.70 11.67
N PHE A 303 -0.36 -13.90 12.52
CA PHE A 303 1.08 -13.76 12.49
C PHE A 303 1.79 -15.11 12.70
N LEU A 304 1.47 -15.85 13.75
CA LEU A 304 2.14 -17.12 14.05
C LEU A 304 1.94 -18.16 12.93
N MET A 305 0.71 -18.29 12.42
CA MET A 305 0.41 -19.23 11.32
C MET A 305 1.24 -18.98 10.06
N ILE A 306 1.58 -17.72 9.78
CA ILE A 306 2.34 -17.36 8.59
C ILE A 306 3.84 -17.31 8.91
N ALA A 307 4.22 -16.70 10.02
CA ALA A 307 5.62 -16.44 10.33
C ALA A 307 6.40 -17.73 10.63
N ILE A 308 5.78 -18.70 11.33
CA ILE A 308 6.45 -19.95 11.69
C ILE A 308 6.86 -20.75 10.44
N PRO A 309 5.96 -21.08 9.49
CA PRO A 309 6.37 -21.75 8.26
C PRO A 309 7.38 -20.96 7.43
N ILE A 310 7.19 -19.63 7.30
CA ILE A 310 8.12 -18.79 6.54
C ILE A 310 9.52 -18.85 7.20
N TYR A 311 9.62 -18.70 8.51
CA TYR A 311 10.90 -18.71 9.21
C TYR A 311 11.72 -19.98 8.92
N PHE A 312 11.09 -21.15 8.91
CA PHE A 312 11.77 -22.43 8.68
C PHE A 312 12.01 -22.74 7.20
N PHE A 313 11.14 -22.31 6.31
CA PHE A 313 11.18 -22.70 4.90
C PHE A 313 11.59 -21.57 3.95
N ALA A 314 11.89 -20.36 4.46
CA ALA A 314 12.17 -19.17 3.65
C ALA A 314 13.26 -19.40 2.60
N GLU A 315 14.43 -19.92 2.98
CA GLU A 315 15.54 -20.14 2.05
C GLU A 315 15.14 -21.16 0.96
N ARG A 316 14.50 -22.26 1.33
CA ARG A 316 14.08 -23.29 0.37
C ARG A 316 13.01 -22.75 -0.59
N VAL A 317 12.04 -21.99 -0.10
CA VAL A 317 11.01 -21.38 -0.92
C VAL A 317 11.61 -20.37 -1.90
N ILE A 318 12.46 -19.46 -1.42
CA ILE A 318 13.07 -18.45 -2.29
C ILE A 318 13.99 -19.10 -3.33
N THR A 319 14.87 -20.01 -2.95
CA THR A 319 15.78 -20.65 -3.91
C THR A 319 15.05 -21.49 -4.94
N THR A 320 13.96 -22.15 -4.57
CA THR A 320 13.10 -22.90 -5.51
C THR A 320 12.36 -21.97 -6.47
N LEU A 321 11.76 -20.89 -5.97
CA LEU A 321 10.93 -19.99 -6.76
C LEU A 321 11.76 -18.99 -7.58
N TYR A 322 12.79 -18.37 -6.99
CA TYR A 322 13.58 -17.30 -7.62
C TYR A 322 14.94 -17.75 -8.13
N GLY A 323 15.43 -18.91 -7.70
CA GLY A 323 16.75 -19.44 -8.05
C GLY A 323 17.81 -19.15 -7.01
N TRP A 324 18.96 -19.84 -7.15
CA TRP A 324 20.07 -19.78 -6.18
C TRP A 324 20.66 -18.38 -6.01
N GLU A 325 20.63 -17.56 -7.04
CA GLU A 325 21.13 -16.18 -7.01
C GLU A 325 20.41 -15.29 -5.98
N TYR A 326 19.19 -15.68 -5.57
CA TYR A 326 18.39 -15.00 -4.55
C TYR A 326 18.48 -15.65 -3.17
N ARG A 327 19.47 -16.50 -2.90
CA ARG A 327 19.60 -17.20 -1.61
C ARG A 327 19.60 -16.23 -0.43
N SER A 328 20.29 -15.09 -0.53
CA SER A 328 20.31 -14.07 0.53
C SER A 328 18.93 -13.50 0.82
N ALA A 329 18.05 -13.40 -0.18
CA ALA A 329 16.66 -13.01 0.03
C ALA A 329 15.89 -14.03 0.89
N GLY A 330 16.25 -15.31 0.86
CA GLY A 330 15.68 -16.34 1.73
C GLY A 330 15.98 -16.06 3.20
N TYR A 331 17.22 -15.72 3.53
CA TYR A 331 17.58 -15.31 4.89
C TYR A 331 16.84 -14.02 5.31
N LEU A 332 16.77 -13.01 4.43
CA LEU A 332 16.03 -11.79 4.71
C LEU A 332 14.53 -12.07 4.91
N LEU A 333 13.96 -13.00 4.16
CA LEU A 333 12.55 -13.37 4.31
C LEU A 333 12.26 -13.99 5.68
N SER A 334 13.17 -14.82 6.22
CA SER A 334 13.01 -15.35 7.58
C SER A 334 12.99 -14.23 8.65
N LEU A 335 13.79 -13.18 8.47
CA LEU A 335 13.74 -12.00 9.32
C LEU A 335 12.44 -11.17 9.10
N PHE A 336 12.02 -11.01 7.85
CA PHE A 336 10.77 -10.34 7.53
C PHE A 336 9.53 -11.05 8.08
N ALA A 337 9.62 -12.36 8.32
CA ALA A 337 8.55 -13.07 9.00
C ALA A 337 8.23 -12.46 10.37
N LEU A 338 9.24 -12.00 11.11
CA LEU A 338 9.05 -11.30 12.39
C LEU A 338 8.41 -9.92 12.21
N ARG A 339 8.68 -9.24 11.09
CA ARG A 339 8.06 -7.95 10.76
C ARG A 339 6.53 -8.05 10.63
N LEU A 340 5.98 -9.22 10.24
CA LEU A 340 4.53 -9.43 10.18
C LEU A 340 3.83 -9.21 11.52
N PHE A 341 4.51 -9.48 12.64
CA PHE A 341 3.98 -9.17 13.96
C PHE A 341 3.59 -7.71 14.09
N PHE A 342 4.52 -6.82 13.74
CA PHE A 342 4.30 -5.37 13.81
C PHE A 342 3.21 -4.92 12.83
N SER A 343 3.25 -5.42 11.59
CA SER A 343 2.23 -5.10 10.59
C SER A 343 0.84 -5.50 11.06
N ASN A 344 0.68 -6.72 11.58
CA ASN A 344 -0.61 -7.21 12.06
C ASN A 344 -1.12 -6.41 13.27
N MET A 345 -0.23 -6.12 14.25
CA MET A 345 -0.59 -5.30 15.40
C MET A 345 -0.95 -3.86 15.01
N GLY A 346 -0.22 -3.27 14.06
CA GLY A 346 -0.51 -1.94 13.53
C GLY A 346 -1.86 -1.86 12.83
N VAL A 347 -2.21 -2.86 12.00
CA VAL A 347 -3.53 -2.94 11.37
C VAL A 347 -4.63 -3.15 12.43
N GLY A 348 -4.43 -4.02 13.40
CA GLY A 348 -5.36 -4.21 14.53
C GLY A 348 -5.59 -2.91 15.32
N LYS A 349 -4.53 -2.16 15.59
CA LYS A 349 -4.59 -0.85 16.27
C LYS A 349 -5.42 0.19 15.51
N SER A 350 -5.51 0.10 14.18
CA SER A 350 -6.32 1.03 13.40
C SER A 350 -7.81 0.97 13.76
N ALA A 351 -8.32 -0.18 14.24
CA ALA A 351 -9.69 -0.30 14.76
C ALA A 351 -9.93 0.63 15.96
N PHE A 352 -8.98 0.65 16.90
CA PHE A 352 -9.03 1.56 18.05
C PHE A 352 -8.92 3.03 17.61
N ILE A 353 -7.94 3.35 16.77
CA ILE A 353 -7.70 4.72 16.27
C ILE A 353 -8.95 5.30 15.61
N ILE A 354 -9.64 4.51 14.78
CA ILE A 354 -10.86 4.93 14.08
C ILE A 354 -11.99 5.18 15.08
N ASN A 355 -12.23 4.24 15.99
CA ASN A 355 -13.32 4.35 16.97
C ASN A 355 -13.11 5.46 18.01
N GLU A 356 -11.84 5.81 18.32
CA GLU A 356 -11.49 6.92 19.20
C GLU A 356 -11.24 8.25 18.47
N SER A 357 -11.40 8.27 17.13
CA SER A 357 -11.15 9.45 16.28
C SER A 357 -9.75 10.06 16.45
N LEU A 358 -8.73 9.22 16.70
CA LEU A 358 -7.36 9.62 16.99
C LEU A 358 -6.50 9.84 15.72
N PHE A 359 -7.07 10.49 14.69
CA PHE A 359 -6.39 10.65 13.39
C PHE A 359 -5.10 11.50 13.47
N LYS A 360 -5.09 12.57 14.31
CA LYS A 360 -3.88 13.38 14.52
C LYS A 360 -2.77 12.58 15.19
N TYR A 361 -3.13 11.70 16.12
CA TYR A 361 -2.21 10.79 16.76
C TYR A 361 -1.64 9.77 15.74
N SER A 362 -2.48 9.23 14.86
CA SER A 362 -2.03 8.34 13.79
C SER A 362 -1.02 9.01 12.87
N LEU A 363 -1.25 10.26 12.47
CA LEU A 363 -0.27 11.04 11.69
C LEU A 363 1.06 11.18 12.44
N LEU A 364 1.01 11.55 13.73
CA LEU A 364 2.21 11.69 14.56
C LEU A 364 3.02 10.39 14.62
N THR A 365 2.35 9.24 14.87
CA THR A 365 3.04 7.93 14.97
C THR A 365 3.69 7.51 13.67
N VAL A 366 3.05 7.74 12.51
CA VAL A 366 3.63 7.40 11.21
C VAL A 366 4.82 8.31 10.88
N VAL A 367 4.74 9.61 11.19
CA VAL A 367 5.87 10.54 11.00
C VAL A 367 7.06 10.16 11.89
N ILE A 368 6.83 9.87 13.18
CA ILE A 368 7.87 9.39 14.09
C ILE A 368 8.48 8.08 13.56
N GLY A 369 7.64 7.15 13.09
CA GLY A 369 8.09 5.91 12.47
C GLY A 369 8.97 6.15 11.25
N ALA A 370 8.58 7.04 10.35
CA ALA A 370 9.36 7.37 9.14
C ALA A 370 10.72 8.01 9.49
N ILE A 371 10.74 8.99 10.40
CA ILE A 371 11.98 9.63 10.84
C ILE A 371 12.90 8.61 11.54
N SER A 372 12.35 7.81 12.45
CA SER A 372 13.12 6.76 13.14
C SER A 372 13.68 5.73 12.14
N ASN A 373 12.90 5.33 11.14
CA ASN A 373 13.35 4.39 10.12
C ASN A 373 14.51 4.96 9.28
N ILE A 374 14.41 6.20 8.80
CA ILE A 374 15.50 6.88 8.08
C ILE A 374 16.76 6.94 8.95
N THR A 375 16.62 7.42 10.19
CA THR A 375 17.75 7.59 11.12
C THR A 375 18.42 6.23 11.42
N LEU A 376 17.64 5.22 11.73
CA LEU A 376 18.16 3.88 12.01
C LEU A 376 18.80 3.24 10.80
N ASN A 377 18.23 3.37 9.60
CA ASN A 377 18.83 2.91 8.36
C ASN A 377 20.21 3.55 8.12
N TYR A 378 20.33 4.87 8.36
CA TYR A 378 21.59 5.58 8.19
C TYR A 378 22.74 5.00 9.06
N PHE A 379 22.43 4.56 10.27
CA PHE A 379 23.43 3.96 11.18
C PHE A 379 23.58 2.46 11.00
N LEU A 380 22.51 1.72 10.72
CA LEU A 380 22.54 0.25 10.70
C LEU A 380 22.91 -0.35 9.35
N ILE A 381 22.59 0.31 8.22
CA ILE A 381 22.96 -0.21 6.89
C ILE A 381 24.48 -0.31 6.73
N PRO A 382 25.33 0.68 7.11
CA PRO A 382 26.78 0.56 6.99
C PRO A 382 27.38 -0.58 7.80
N GLN A 383 26.76 -0.97 8.93
CA GLN A 383 27.26 -1.99 9.84
C GLN A 383 26.76 -3.40 9.50
N PHE A 384 25.49 -3.51 9.09
CA PHE A 384 24.80 -4.80 8.95
C PHE A 384 24.19 -5.02 7.55
N ALA A 385 24.51 -4.15 6.59
CA ALA A 385 23.99 -4.19 5.22
C ALA A 385 22.45 -4.32 5.17
N THR A 386 21.90 -5.25 4.38
CA THR A 386 20.45 -5.47 4.25
C THR A 386 19.77 -5.89 5.55
N VAL A 387 20.48 -6.62 6.42
CA VAL A 387 19.96 -6.99 7.74
C VAL A 387 19.74 -5.75 8.60
N GLY A 388 20.67 -4.78 8.53
CA GLY A 388 20.55 -3.50 9.22
C GLY A 388 19.26 -2.76 8.83
N SER A 389 18.87 -2.81 7.55
CA SER A 389 17.62 -2.21 7.09
C SER A 389 16.37 -2.93 7.63
N VAL A 390 16.39 -4.27 7.69
CA VAL A 390 15.29 -5.02 8.34
C VAL A 390 15.20 -4.67 9.83
N MET A 391 16.33 -4.60 10.54
CA MET A 391 16.36 -4.19 11.94
C MET A 391 15.85 -2.76 12.13
N ALA A 392 16.26 -1.82 11.29
CA ALA A 392 15.77 -0.44 11.30
C ALA A 392 14.25 -0.37 11.17
N SER A 393 13.67 -1.10 10.20
CA SER A 393 12.24 -1.22 10.03
C SER A 393 11.54 -1.78 11.27
N MET A 394 12.06 -2.87 11.86
CA MET A 394 11.45 -3.50 13.05
C MET A 394 11.50 -2.57 14.28
N ILE A 395 12.62 -1.89 14.51
CA ILE A 395 12.77 -0.93 15.61
C ILE A 395 11.85 0.28 15.38
N SER A 396 11.77 0.80 14.16
CA SER A 396 10.89 1.93 13.85
C SER A 396 9.41 1.59 14.05
N PHE A 397 8.99 0.36 13.70
CA PHE A 397 7.64 -0.12 14.01
C PHE A 397 7.42 -0.32 15.50
N THR A 398 8.42 -0.82 16.25
CA THR A 398 8.34 -0.89 17.70
C THR A 398 8.11 0.50 18.31
N ILE A 399 8.84 1.49 17.84
CA ILE A 399 8.67 2.88 18.28
C ILE A 399 7.26 3.39 17.96
N SER A 400 6.82 3.28 16.71
CA SER A 400 5.56 3.89 16.22
C SER A 400 4.31 3.17 16.73
N ILE A 401 4.37 1.85 16.93
CA ILE A 401 3.19 1.04 17.31
C ILE A 401 3.10 0.88 18.83
N PHE A 402 4.22 0.78 19.53
CA PHE A 402 4.25 0.47 20.96
C PHE A 402 4.78 1.62 21.83
N LEU A 403 5.99 2.15 21.53
CA LEU A 403 6.63 3.10 22.45
C LEU A 403 5.90 4.45 22.51
N VAL A 404 5.44 4.96 21.37
CA VAL A 404 4.70 6.24 21.35
C VAL A 404 3.39 6.16 22.13
N ASP A 405 2.76 4.98 22.22
CA ASP A 405 1.52 4.76 22.97
C ASP A 405 1.70 5.02 24.49
N LEU A 406 2.89 4.84 25.01
CA LEU A 406 3.17 5.06 26.43
C LEU A 406 3.03 6.51 26.87
N PHE A 407 3.16 7.47 25.95
CA PHE A 407 3.12 8.89 26.24
C PHE A 407 1.71 9.50 26.27
N PHE A 408 0.68 8.75 25.80
CA PHE A 408 -0.69 9.22 25.75
C PHE A 408 -1.61 8.28 26.53
N GLN A 409 -2.41 8.83 27.45
CA GLN A 409 -3.22 8.02 28.37
C GLN A 409 -4.18 7.06 27.64
N LYS A 410 -4.94 7.55 26.64
CA LYS A 410 -5.89 6.72 25.88
C LYS A 410 -5.22 5.57 25.13
N THR A 411 -4.06 5.82 24.53
CA THR A 411 -3.36 4.81 23.74
C THR A 411 -2.61 3.79 24.59
N ARG A 412 -2.20 4.20 25.81
CA ARG A 412 -1.64 3.28 26.84
C ARG A 412 -2.65 2.19 27.22
N GLU A 413 -3.91 2.57 27.37
CA GLU A 413 -4.98 1.58 27.63
C GLU A 413 -5.11 0.58 26.48
N ASN A 414 -5.17 1.05 25.24
CA ASN A 414 -5.19 0.18 24.06
C ASN A 414 -3.96 -0.74 23.99
N GLN A 415 -2.78 -0.25 24.37
CA GLN A 415 -1.57 -1.05 24.43
C GLN A 415 -1.70 -2.21 25.43
N GLN A 416 -2.33 -1.98 26.59
CA GLN A 416 -2.61 -3.05 27.57
C GLN A 416 -3.56 -4.10 26.98
N LEU A 417 -4.62 -3.67 26.25
CA LEU A 417 -5.53 -4.58 25.56
C LEU A 417 -4.79 -5.40 24.49
N MET A 418 -3.87 -4.77 23.74
CA MET A 418 -3.05 -5.44 22.75
C MET A 418 -2.16 -6.51 23.39
N PHE A 419 -1.44 -6.19 24.47
CA PHE A 419 -0.63 -7.16 25.20
C PHE A 419 -1.49 -8.28 25.80
N ARG A 420 -2.66 -7.96 26.37
CA ARG A 420 -3.62 -8.96 26.83
C ARG A 420 -4.02 -9.91 25.70
N GLY A 421 -4.28 -9.40 24.50
CA GLY A 421 -4.56 -10.20 23.30
C GLY A 421 -3.39 -11.13 22.95
N ILE A 422 -2.16 -10.60 22.89
CA ILE A 422 -0.95 -11.35 22.58
C ILE A 422 -0.72 -12.48 23.61
N PHE A 423 -0.76 -12.16 24.91
CA PHE A 423 -0.48 -13.14 25.96
C PHE A 423 -1.63 -14.08 26.32
N THR A 424 -2.78 -13.95 25.67
CA THR A 424 -3.94 -14.84 25.85
C THR A 424 -4.48 -15.36 24.50
N PHE A 425 -3.64 -15.44 23.48
CA PHE A 425 -4.05 -15.80 22.12
C PHE A 425 -4.71 -17.18 22.00
N TRP A 426 -4.42 -18.09 22.92
CA TRP A 426 -5.03 -19.43 22.97
C TRP A 426 -6.47 -19.46 23.48
N LYS A 427 -6.97 -18.36 24.09
CA LYS A 427 -8.34 -18.30 24.64
C LYS A 427 -9.36 -18.00 23.53
N LEU A 428 -9.44 -18.88 22.51
CA LEU A 428 -10.27 -18.69 21.32
C LEU A 428 -11.78 -18.85 21.61
N LYS A 429 -12.17 -19.58 22.66
CA LYS A 429 -13.59 -19.79 23.02
C LYS A 429 -14.35 -18.50 23.37
N GLU A 430 -13.63 -17.42 23.64
CA GLU A 430 -14.21 -16.10 23.91
C GLU A 430 -14.39 -15.25 22.64
N ILE A 431 -14.02 -15.76 21.46
CA ILE A 431 -14.06 -15.00 20.18
C ILE A 431 -15.43 -15.12 19.49
N LEU A 432 -16.12 -16.23 19.67
CA LEU A 432 -17.45 -16.53 19.14
C LEU A 432 -18.54 -16.13 20.14
#